data_41060e73ac2f1bc18df60d7928e4abc2
#
_entry.id   41060e73ac2f1bc18df60d7928e4abc2
#
_cell.length_a   1.000
_cell.length_b   1.000
_cell.length_c   1.000
_cell.angle_alpha   90.00
_cell.angle_beta   90.00
_cell.angle_gamma   90.00
#
_symmetry.space_group_name_H-M   'P 1'
#
loop_
_entity.id
_entity.type
_entity.pdbx_description
1 polymer ?
#
loop_
_entity_poly.entity_id
_entity_poly.type
_entity_poly.pdbx_seq_one_letter_code
_entity_poly.pdbx_strand_id
1 'polypeptide(L)'
;MELVAANNYIICKPYKLKEDNKSLIVNNGNTDCFAEVISCKTDGYKKGDIIWYDKAFARECTIAGDKFIAVDKENVISTVEGV
;
A
#
# COMPACT_ATOMS: atom_id res chain seq x y z
N MET A 1 8.02 -2.76 18.52
CA MET A 1 8.86 -2.65 17.30
C MET A 1 8.04 -2.05 16.18
N GLU A 2 8.62 -1.14 15.42
CA GLU A 2 7.95 -0.60 14.26
C GLU A 2 8.93 -0.49 13.11
N LEU A 3 8.39 -0.60 11.89
CA LEU A 3 9.20 -0.45 10.70
C LEU A 3 9.28 1.01 10.32
N VAL A 4 10.48 1.44 9.98
CA VAL A 4 10.71 2.80 9.52
C VAL A 4 11.23 2.70 8.08
N ALA A 5 10.60 3.44 7.18
CA ALA A 5 10.96 3.40 5.78
C ALA A 5 12.40 3.87 5.57
N ALA A 6 13.07 3.26 4.60
CA ALA A 6 14.41 3.63 4.22
C ALA A 6 14.46 3.85 2.71
N ASN A 7 15.37 4.70 2.28
CA ASN A 7 15.56 4.99 0.85
C ASN A 7 14.26 5.53 0.27
N ASN A 8 13.86 4.99 -0.86
CA ASN A 8 12.62 5.42 -1.51
C ASN A 8 11.47 4.46 -1.25
N TYR A 9 11.61 3.59 -0.25
CA TYR A 9 10.57 2.63 0.04
C TYR A 9 9.46 3.25 0.87
N ILE A 10 8.26 2.74 0.65
CA ILE A 10 7.09 3.11 1.41
C ILE A 10 6.64 1.85 2.14
N ILE A 11 6.56 1.93 3.45
CA ILE A 11 6.14 0.80 4.27
C ILE A 11 4.64 0.90 4.48
N CYS A 12 3.95 -0.16 4.15
CA CYS A 12 2.49 -0.19 4.17
C CYS A 12 1.99 -1.45 4.83
N LYS A 13 0.69 -1.47 5.07
CA LYS A 13 0.00 -2.69 5.46
C LYS A 13 -1.13 -2.92 4.49
N PRO A 14 -1.58 -4.17 4.31
CA PRO A 14 -2.65 -4.46 3.36
C PRO A 14 -3.90 -3.65 3.66
N TYR A 15 -4.55 -3.19 2.63
CA TYR A 15 -5.78 -2.44 2.75
C TYR A 15 -6.81 -3.01 1.79
N LYS A 16 -8.01 -3.24 2.29
CA LYS A 16 -9.08 -3.76 1.47
C LYS A 16 -10.10 -2.66 1.21
N LEU A 17 -10.41 -2.44 -0.06
CA LEU A 17 -11.45 -1.50 -0.40
C LEU A 17 -12.79 -2.04 0.09
N LYS A 18 -13.65 -1.12 0.51
CA LYS A 18 -14.96 -1.51 0.99
C LYS A 18 -15.83 -1.95 -0.15
N GLU A 19 -16.75 -2.85 0.16
CA GLU A 19 -17.61 -3.39 -0.87
C GLU A 19 -18.58 -2.39 -1.45
N ASP A 20 -18.89 -1.35 -0.70
CA ASP A 20 -19.79 -0.34 -1.22
C ASP A 20 -19.15 0.51 -2.30
N ASN A 21 -17.88 0.30 -2.58
CA ASN A 21 -17.20 0.94 -3.69
C ASN A 21 -17.33 0.09 -4.94
N LYS A 22 -18.54 -0.32 -5.27
CA LYS A 22 -18.74 -1.25 -6.36
C LYS A 22 -18.37 -0.71 -7.71
N SER A 23 -18.35 0.60 -7.84
CA SER A 23 -17.92 1.19 -9.09
C SER A 23 -16.46 0.92 -9.39
N LEU A 24 -15.73 0.43 -8.40
CA LEU A 24 -14.34 0.09 -8.57
C LEU A 24 -14.17 -1.40 -8.79
N ILE A 25 -15.09 -2.01 -9.47
CA ILE A 25 -15.02 -3.45 -9.70
C ILE A 25 -13.71 -3.78 -10.39
N VAL A 26 -12.95 -4.63 -9.74
CA VAL A 26 -11.72 -5.12 -10.32
C VAL A 26 -12.02 -6.50 -10.85
N ASN A 27 -12.21 -6.57 -12.14
CA ASN A 27 -12.71 -7.80 -12.74
C ASN A 27 -11.74 -8.94 -12.66
N ASN A 28 -10.49 -8.66 -12.43
CA ASN A 28 -9.47 -9.70 -12.40
C ASN A 28 -9.05 -10.06 -10.99
N GLY A 29 -9.78 -9.61 -9.99
CA GLY A 29 -9.51 -10.01 -8.62
C GLY A 29 -8.30 -9.37 -7.98
N ASN A 30 -7.82 -8.26 -8.49
CA ASN A 30 -6.63 -7.62 -7.95
C ASN A 30 -6.95 -6.64 -6.85
N THR A 31 -7.83 -7.04 -5.94
CA THR A 31 -8.21 -6.18 -4.83
C THR A 31 -7.11 -6.05 -3.79
N ASP A 32 -6.08 -6.87 -3.87
CA ASP A 32 -4.98 -6.84 -2.91
C ASP A 32 -3.83 -5.97 -3.37
N CYS A 33 -4.07 -5.10 -4.34
CA CYS A 33 -3.05 -4.17 -4.82
C CYS A 33 -3.13 -2.82 -4.11
N PHE A 34 -3.87 -2.73 -3.03
CA PHE A 34 -4.02 -1.50 -2.27
C PHE A 34 -3.40 -1.66 -0.90
N ALA A 35 -2.82 -0.58 -0.41
CA ALA A 35 -2.17 -0.61 0.89
C ALA A 35 -2.25 0.75 1.56
N GLU A 36 -2.23 0.72 2.88
CA GLU A 36 -2.23 1.95 3.68
C GLU A 36 -0.81 2.26 4.12
N VAL A 37 -0.36 3.47 3.87
CA VAL A 37 1.00 3.89 4.21
C VAL A 37 1.15 3.99 5.72
N ILE A 38 2.18 3.33 6.24
CA ILE A 38 2.53 3.39 7.65
C ILE A 38 3.71 4.32 7.87
N SER A 39 4.70 4.25 6.97
CA SER A 39 5.91 5.03 7.11
C SER A 39 6.50 5.29 5.73
N CYS A 40 6.92 6.52 5.48
CA CYS A 40 7.67 6.83 4.27
C CYS A 40 8.49 8.09 4.51
N LYS A 41 9.59 8.18 3.79
CA LYS A 41 10.44 9.34 3.84
C LYS A 41 10.45 10.10 2.53
N THR A 42 9.74 9.58 1.54
CA THR A 42 9.70 10.20 0.23
C THR A 42 8.56 11.21 0.18
N ASP A 43 8.80 12.29 -0.56
CA ASP A 43 7.78 13.32 -0.69
C ASP A 43 6.58 12.81 -1.47
N GLY A 44 5.41 13.34 -1.15
CA GLY A 44 4.20 12.99 -1.87
C GLY A 44 3.35 11.94 -1.19
N TYR A 45 3.86 11.31 -0.16
CA TYR A 45 3.13 10.27 0.56
C TYR A 45 3.25 10.51 2.05
N LYS A 46 2.20 10.18 2.79
CA LYS A 46 2.24 10.36 4.23
C LYS A 46 1.44 9.24 4.89
N LYS A 47 1.66 9.08 6.17
CA LYS A 47 0.99 8.04 6.94
C LYS A 47 -0.52 8.20 6.82
N GLY A 48 -1.18 7.10 6.55
CA GLY A 48 -2.63 7.08 6.39
C GLY A 48 -3.09 7.14 4.95
N ASP A 49 -2.21 7.48 4.02
CA ASP A 49 -2.58 7.47 2.61
C ASP A 49 -2.84 6.04 2.14
N ILE A 50 -3.79 5.91 1.25
CA ILE A 50 -4.06 4.64 0.59
C ILE A 50 -3.45 4.71 -0.79
N ILE A 51 -2.68 3.71 -1.16
CA ILE A 51 -2.01 3.69 -2.46
C ILE A 51 -2.40 2.46 -3.25
N TRP A 52 -2.37 2.60 -4.56
CA TRP A 52 -2.49 1.52 -5.51
C TRP A 52 -1.08 1.30 -6.08
N TYR A 53 -0.56 0.10 -5.90
CA TYR A 53 0.82 -0.18 -6.25
C TYR A 53 0.92 -1.41 -7.14
N ASP A 54 2.06 -1.55 -7.79
CA ASP A 54 2.33 -2.71 -8.64
C ASP A 54 2.79 -3.86 -7.77
N LYS A 55 1.91 -4.82 -7.59
CA LYS A 55 2.17 -5.93 -6.69
C LYS A 55 3.38 -6.75 -7.10
N ALA A 56 3.69 -6.79 -8.38
CA ALA A 56 4.80 -7.60 -8.87
C ALA A 56 6.14 -7.11 -8.32
N PHE A 57 6.22 -5.85 -7.92
CA PHE A 57 7.45 -5.27 -7.43
C PHE A 57 7.43 -4.97 -5.94
N ALA A 58 6.37 -5.37 -5.26
CA ALA A 58 6.28 -5.16 -3.82
C ALA A 58 6.94 -6.30 -3.08
N ARG A 59 7.48 -5.98 -1.92
CA ARG A 59 8.06 -6.99 -1.04
C ARG A 59 7.21 -7.09 0.20
N GLU A 60 7.15 -8.29 0.77
CA GLU A 60 6.32 -8.53 1.92
C GLU A 60 7.15 -9.12 3.05
N CYS A 61 6.79 -8.79 4.27
CA CYS A 61 7.34 -9.46 5.42
C CYS A 61 6.27 -9.53 6.50
N THR A 62 6.46 -10.48 7.41
CA THR A 62 5.53 -10.68 8.52
C THR A 62 6.30 -10.52 9.81
N ILE A 63 5.82 -9.66 10.69
CA ILE A 63 6.44 -9.42 11.98
C ILE A 63 5.37 -9.57 13.04
N ALA A 64 5.58 -10.51 13.96
CA ALA A 64 4.66 -10.75 15.08
C ALA A 64 3.23 -10.99 14.60
N GLY A 65 3.07 -11.67 13.47
CA GLY A 65 1.77 -11.99 12.94
C GLY A 65 1.16 -10.93 12.04
N ASP A 66 1.77 -9.77 11.95
CA ASP A 66 1.28 -8.69 11.12
C ASP A 66 2.04 -8.66 9.81
N LYS A 67 1.29 -8.51 8.72
CA LYS A 67 1.86 -8.46 7.40
C LYS A 67 2.18 -7.03 7.01
N PHE A 68 3.38 -6.83 6.51
CA PHE A 68 3.83 -5.52 6.04
C PHE A 68 4.26 -5.61 4.59
N ILE A 69 4.08 -4.52 3.88
CA ILE A 69 4.40 -4.43 2.45
C ILE A 69 5.35 -3.27 2.27
N ALA A 70 6.43 -3.51 1.55
CA ALA A 70 7.36 -2.45 1.18
C ALA A 70 7.33 -2.29 -0.32
N VAL A 71 7.09 -1.08 -0.78
CA VAL A 71 7.03 -0.80 -2.20
C VAL A 71 7.87 0.43 -2.50
N ASP A 72 8.64 0.38 -3.58
CA ASP A 72 9.42 1.53 -4.03
C ASP A 72 8.47 2.57 -4.59
N LYS A 73 8.79 3.85 -4.36
CA LYS A 73 7.90 4.92 -4.80
C LYS A 73 7.63 4.88 -6.30
N GLU A 74 8.56 4.36 -7.07
CA GLU A 74 8.39 4.29 -8.52
C GLU A 74 7.40 3.22 -8.94
N ASN A 75 7.02 2.35 -8.03
CA ASN A 75 6.06 1.30 -8.33
C ASN A 75 4.68 1.61 -7.76
N VAL A 76 4.49 2.81 -7.24
CA VAL A 76 3.18 3.28 -6.83
C VAL A 76 2.50 3.85 -8.06
N ILE A 77 1.29 3.36 -8.32
CA ILE A 77 0.55 3.80 -9.49
C ILE A 77 -0.23 5.07 -9.18
N SER A 78 -0.86 5.11 -8.01
CA SER A 78 -1.62 6.30 -7.63
C SER A 78 -1.93 6.26 -6.15
N THR A 79 -2.36 7.40 -5.61
CA THR A 79 -3.00 7.43 -4.31
C THR A 79 -4.51 7.30 -4.54
N VAL A 80 -5.20 6.78 -3.53
CA VAL A 80 -6.64 6.58 -3.62
C VAL A 80 -7.28 7.58 -2.68
N GLU A 81 -8.18 8.40 -3.23
CA GLU A 81 -8.87 9.40 -2.44
C GLU A 81 -10.34 9.03 -2.30
N GLY A 82 -10.94 9.54 -1.25
CA GLY A 82 -12.35 9.29 -1.03
C GLY A 82 -12.65 7.97 -0.35
N VAL A 83 -11.66 7.36 0.26
CA VAL A 83 -11.88 6.09 0.98
C VAL A 83 -12.00 6.31 2.47
#